data_9d0e973574d1946d2608bc99546db353
#
_entry.id   9d0e973574d1946d2608bc99546db353
#
_cell.length_a   1.000
_cell.length_b   1.000
_cell.length_c   1.000
_cell.angle_alpha   90.00
_cell.angle_beta   90.00
_cell.angle_gamma   90.00
#
_symmetry.space_group_name_H-M   'P 1'
#
loop_
_entity.id
_entity.type
_entity.pdbx_description
1 polymer ?
#
loop_
_entity_poly.entity_id
_entity_poly.type
_entity_poly.pdbx_seq_one_letter_code
_entity_poly.pdbx_strand_id
1 'polypeptide(L)'
;MNAIDLIRRSIDIAHDVSMRAFLNSLMREWQGWTMEHEDTSAGSGRLLARFPLPRRGGHVAIEMTHRSRAAYHGFRPPFLEFSGAAPPRPISFQEFVFLLASEPDIVGSGDKDRSLTFLSRVLDSIRNIEDVAARVPSPDAYFAQRDPSFAEAEGSLRFGHAVHPTPRSRDQFTLEDSRRFAPEYRQGFALRWWAADPALVLQDSSRTQTAAELCQNLAAGDPAMDPEVVQSAKGRVLLPMHPWQAAQLALDPAIDGLFRRGLLKDLGHAGSLWQATSSLRAIHAPHADWMLKFSLSLRLTNSRRVIETRECERGIEIDRLLAGEVGRTIARRFPSFKVMGEPAYLLLQDADGKALPQTTVILRENPFKGASQPPAAVLAALCEIYPDGHDSALATIIRRIAGQEPADPAAVARRWFRQFLDKVVAPFLLIQADIGLLFGAHQQNIVVELAEGWPVAVHFRDCQGTGYIREFLPELARKAPGSPMKAGHVFNSDEAAQLVGYYLLVNSVFAVIGALGTSRLIAEDVLIGDLRAFLEELAALPLADKTCLTYLLTAPTLGSKGNFMICFRNINENTEVTDPLAGYVPLSNPIAEAVA
;
A
#
# COMPACT_ATOMS: atom_id res chain seq x y z
N MET A 1 6.70 -32.32 8.83
CA MET A 1 6.87 -31.33 9.91
C MET A 1 5.74 -31.57 10.92
N ASN A 2 6.04 -31.75 12.20
CA ASN A 2 5.01 -31.95 13.21
C ASN A 2 4.38 -30.60 13.62
N ALA A 3 3.28 -30.64 14.40
CA ALA A 3 2.56 -29.43 14.80
C ALA A 3 3.41 -28.46 15.63
N ILE A 4 4.32 -28.97 16.47
CA ILE A 4 5.22 -28.16 17.30
C ILE A 4 6.23 -27.41 16.43
N ASP A 5 6.80 -28.08 15.42
CA ASP A 5 7.76 -27.45 14.50
C ASP A 5 7.07 -26.35 13.67
N LEU A 6 5.82 -26.57 13.25
CA LEU A 6 5.03 -25.56 12.54
C LEU A 6 4.78 -24.33 13.40
N ILE A 7 4.38 -24.52 14.66
CA ILE A 7 4.16 -23.42 15.61
C ILE A 7 5.45 -22.64 15.86
N ARG A 8 6.57 -23.30 16.12
CA ARG A 8 7.88 -22.64 16.31
C ARG A 8 8.25 -21.81 15.11
N ARG A 9 8.17 -22.40 13.90
CA ARG A 9 8.48 -21.69 12.65
C ARG A 9 7.59 -20.47 12.43
N SER A 10 6.29 -20.55 12.73
CA SER A 10 5.39 -19.39 12.56
C SER A 10 5.70 -18.25 13.52
N ILE A 11 6.11 -18.57 14.76
CA ILE A 11 6.58 -17.59 15.75
C ILE A 11 7.87 -16.91 15.27
N ASP A 12 8.85 -17.69 14.81
CA ASP A 12 10.13 -17.17 14.32
C ASP A 12 9.92 -16.25 13.11
N ILE A 13 9.07 -16.64 12.16
CA ILE A 13 8.67 -15.82 11.01
C ILE A 13 8.03 -14.50 11.47
N ALA A 14 7.08 -14.56 12.41
CA ALA A 14 6.37 -13.38 12.88
C ALA A 14 7.30 -12.38 13.58
N HIS A 15 8.25 -12.89 14.37
CA HIS A 15 9.24 -12.05 15.04
C HIS A 15 10.23 -11.43 14.04
N ASP A 16 10.78 -12.19 13.08
CA ASP A 16 11.71 -11.67 12.08
C ASP A 16 11.07 -10.58 11.21
N VAL A 17 9.88 -10.84 10.68
CA VAL A 17 9.14 -9.88 9.85
C VAL A 17 8.78 -8.62 10.61
N SER A 18 8.23 -8.75 11.83
CA SER A 18 7.84 -7.61 12.65
C SER A 18 9.05 -6.77 13.06
N MET A 19 10.13 -7.43 13.49
CA MET A 19 11.40 -6.80 13.84
C MET A 19 11.98 -6.01 12.66
N ARG A 20 12.05 -6.62 11.48
CA ARG A 20 12.60 -5.99 10.28
C ARG A 20 11.80 -4.77 9.85
N ALA A 21 10.47 -4.86 9.80
CA ALA A 21 9.60 -3.75 9.45
C ALA A 21 9.68 -2.62 10.48
N PHE A 22 9.73 -2.95 11.76
CA PHE A 22 9.89 -2.02 12.87
C PHE A 22 11.22 -1.27 12.78
N LEU A 23 12.35 -1.99 12.68
CA LEU A 23 13.68 -1.40 12.63
C LEU A 23 13.87 -0.53 11.38
N ASN A 24 13.42 -0.98 10.22
CA ASN A 24 13.50 -0.18 8.99
C ASN A 24 12.66 1.10 9.08
N SER A 25 11.51 1.08 9.75
CA SER A 25 10.73 2.31 9.97
C SER A 25 11.41 3.24 10.99
N LEU A 26 11.91 2.72 12.10
CA LEU A 26 12.63 3.49 13.12
C LEU A 26 13.88 4.16 12.55
N MET A 27 14.73 3.38 11.86
CA MET A 27 16.03 3.84 11.35
C MET A 27 15.92 4.88 10.24
N ARG A 28 14.80 4.92 9.52
CA ARG A 28 14.52 6.01 8.56
C ARG A 28 14.19 7.33 9.24
N GLU A 29 13.57 7.29 10.41
CA GLU A 29 13.00 8.46 11.06
C GLU A 29 13.85 8.98 12.21
N TRP A 30 14.49 8.09 12.94
CA TRP A 30 15.32 8.45 14.09
C TRP A 30 16.80 8.30 13.77
N GLN A 31 17.54 9.41 13.81
CA GLN A 31 18.96 9.48 13.44
C GLN A 31 19.93 9.19 14.61
N GLY A 32 19.42 8.82 15.79
CA GLY A 32 20.25 8.54 16.97
C GLY A 32 20.92 7.17 16.98
N TRP A 33 20.60 6.30 16.02
CA TRP A 33 21.26 5.00 15.88
C TRP A 33 22.62 5.12 15.17
N THR A 34 23.53 4.19 15.47
CA THR A 34 24.87 4.16 14.87
C THR A 34 25.20 2.76 14.34
N MET A 35 26.19 2.68 13.46
CA MET A 35 26.76 1.41 12.98
C MET A 35 28.15 1.22 13.56
N GLU A 36 28.48 -0.01 13.94
CA GLU A 36 29.78 -0.40 14.41
C GLU A 36 30.22 -1.72 13.81
N HIS A 37 31.49 -1.80 13.43
CA HIS A 37 32.13 -3.06 13.06
C HIS A 37 32.72 -3.69 14.32
N GLU A 38 32.27 -4.90 14.64
CA GLU A 38 32.85 -5.70 15.72
C GLU A 38 33.82 -6.70 15.11
N ASP A 39 35.12 -6.54 15.40
CA ASP A 39 36.13 -7.52 15.02
C ASP A 39 35.94 -8.80 15.84
N THR A 40 35.55 -9.87 15.20
CA THR A 40 35.49 -11.18 15.85
C THR A 40 36.86 -11.85 15.80
N SER A 41 37.20 -12.60 16.85
CA SER A 41 38.43 -13.39 16.91
C SER A 41 38.61 -14.43 15.80
N ALA A 42 37.55 -14.63 14.97
CA ALA A 42 37.53 -15.52 13.81
C ALA A 42 37.76 -14.80 12.47
N GLY A 43 38.09 -13.48 12.46
CA GLY A 43 38.45 -12.73 11.25
C GLY A 43 37.27 -12.28 10.37
N SER A 44 36.02 -12.58 10.72
CA SER A 44 34.83 -12.06 10.06
C SER A 44 34.16 -11.02 10.95
N GLY A 45 34.38 -9.74 10.66
CA GLY A 45 33.73 -8.64 11.39
C GLY A 45 32.21 -8.72 11.26
N ARG A 46 31.50 -8.46 12.36
CA ARG A 46 30.03 -8.29 12.36
C ARG A 46 29.70 -6.81 12.25
N LEU A 47 28.68 -6.49 11.47
CA LEU A 47 28.12 -5.15 11.43
C LEU A 47 26.97 -5.07 12.45
N LEU A 48 27.05 -4.19 13.42
CA LEU A 48 26.03 -4.00 14.45
C LEU A 48 25.31 -2.67 14.24
N ALA A 49 23.99 -2.68 14.30
CA ALA A 49 23.18 -1.49 14.49
C ALA A 49 22.99 -1.27 15.99
N ARG A 50 23.37 -0.08 16.51
CA ARG A 50 23.30 0.30 17.93
C ARG A 50 22.24 1.37 18.15
N PHE A 51 21.43 1.16 19.17
CA PHE A 51 20.32 2.03 19.59
C PHE A 51 20.61 2.51 21.02
N PRO A 52 21.07 3.76 21.22
CA PRO A 52 21.31 4.32 22.54
C PRO A 52 20.03 4.35 23.39
N LEU A 53 20.18 4.08 24.68
CA LEU A 53 19.14 4.20 25.70
C LEU A 53 19.59 5.18 26.78
N PRO A 54 19.59 6.51 26.53
CA PRO A 54 20.18 7.52 27.42
C PRO A 54 19.63 7.49 28.84
N ARG A 55 18.32 7.27 28.98
CA ARG A 55 17.66 7.17 30.30
C ARG A 55 18.18 6.03 31.16
N ARG A 56 18.67 4.95 30.53
CA ARG A 56 19.20 3.77 31.22
C ARG A 56 20.71 3.73 31.27
N GLY A 57 21.40 4.69 30.62
CA GLY A 57 22.87 4.75 30.58
C GLY A 57 23.51 3.60 29.80
N GLY A 58 22.81 3.07 28.74
CA GLY A 58 23.28 1.95 27.94
C GLY A 58 22.84 2.03 26.49
N HIS A 59 22.90 0.91 25.80
CA HIS A 59 22.40 0.77 24.43
C HIS A 59 21.94 -0.67 24.16
N VAL A 60 21.18 -0.83 23.10
CA VAL A 60 20.86 -2.14 22.52
C VAL A 60 21.54 -2.25 21.15
N ALA A 61 22.12 -3.41 20.86
CA ALA A 61 22.71 -3.71 19.55
C ALA A 61 22.04 -4.93 18.90
N ILE A 62 22.03 -4.96 17.57
CA ILE A 62 21.59 -6.10 16.78
C ILE A 62 22.50 -6.27 15.55
N GLU A 63 22.78 -7.50 15.17
CA GLU A 63 23.53 -7.79 13.94
C GLU A 63 22.75 -7.37 12.70
N MET A 64 23.40 -6.57 11.84
CA MET A 64 22.89 -6.17 10.53
C MET A 64 23.47 -7.12 9.47
N THR A 65 22.62 -7.99 8.90
CA THR A 65 23.03 -9.01 7.91
C THR A 65 23.05 -8.47 6.48
N HIS A 66 22.33 -7.38 6.24
CA HIS A 66 22.30 -6.67 4.98
C HIS A 66 22.16 -5.16 5.22
N ARG A 67 23.15 -4.40 4.77
CA ARG A 67 23.10 -2.94 4.74
C ARG A 67 22.56 -2.50 3.40
N SER A 68 21.30 -2.09 3.36
CA SER A 68 20.66 -1.63 2.13
C SER A 68 20.92 -0.15 1.86
N ARG A 69 21.28 0.18 0.63
CA ARG A 69 21.36 1.56 0.12
C ARG A 69 19.96 2.16 -0.06
N ALA A 70 18.97 1.31 -0.32
CA ALA A 70 17.56 1.67 -0.45
C ALA A 70 16.82 1.71 0.91
N ALA A 71 17.56 1.57 2.04
CA ALA A 71 17.03 1.52 3.40
C ALA A 71 16.03 0.38 3.67
N TYR A 72 16.30 -0.81 3.11
CA TYR A 72 15.64 -2.09 3.39
C TYR A 72 16.64 -3.05 4.04
N HIS A 73 17.09 -2.70 5.26
CA HIS A 73 18.10 -3.46 5.98
C HIS A 73 17.61 -4.83 6.44
N GLY A 74 18.53 -5.79 6.50
CA GLY A 74 18.33 -7.11 7.09
C GLY A 74 19.00 -7.22 8.46
N PHE A 75 18.40 -7.98 9.37
CA PHE A 75 18.88 -8.13 10.74
C PHE A 75 18.86 -9.59 11.18
N ARG A 76 19.66 -9.91 12.20
CA ARG A 76 19.69 -11.23 12.83
C ARG A 76 19.61 -11.10 14.34
N PRO A 77 18.60 -11.70 15.01
CA PRO A 77 18.54 -11.76 16.46
C PRO A 77 19.69 -12.63 17.03
N PRO A 78 19.99 -12.53 18.36
CA PRO A 78 19.24 -11.75 19.34
C PRO A 78 19.62 -10.28 19.37
N PHE A 79 18.76 -9.46 19.97
CA PHE A 79 19.19 -8.15 20.47
C PHE A 79 20.07 -8.34 21.69
N LEU A 80 21.10 -7.50 21.84
CA LEU A 80 22.01 -7.48 22.97
C LEU A 80 21.88 -6.15 23.72
N GLU A 81 21.48 -6.20 24.98
CA GLU A 81 21.43 -5.02 25.86
C GLU A 81 22.79 -4.87 26.57
N PHE A 82 23.35 -3.67 26.47
CA PHE A 82 24.58 -3.27 27.13
C PHE A 82 24.23 -2.24 28.21
N SER A 83 24.55 -2.55 29.48
CA SER A 83 24.29 -1.67 30.65
C SER A 83 25.50 -1.64 31.57
N GLY A 84 26.17 -0.51 31.63
CA GLY A 84 27.36 -0.33 32.46
C GLY A 84 28.49 -1.30 32.12
N ALA A 85 29.14 -1.88 33.15
CA ALA A 85 30.23 -2.84 33.01
C ALA A 85 29.76 -4.32 32.99
N ALA A 86 28.45 -4.57 33.02
CA ALA A 86 27.92 -5.93 32.97
C ALA A 86 28.09 -6.55 31.57
N PRO A 87 28.26 -7.89 31.48
CA PRO A 87 28.28 -8.55 30.18
C PRO A 87 26.94 -8.34 29.41
N PRO A 88 26.99 -8.29 28.06
CA PRO A 88 25.80 -8.08 27.25
C PRO A 88 24.71 -9.13 27.52
N ARG A 89 23.48 -8.70 27.68
CA ARG A 89 22.32 -9.57 27.94
C ARG A 89 21.49 -9.73 26.66
N PRO A 90 21.21 -10.95 26.21
CA PRO A 90 20.26 -11.14 25.12
C PRO A 90 18.84 -10.78 25.59
N ILE A 91 18.14 -10.03 24.74
CA ILE A 91 16.74 -9.63 24.95
C ILE A 91 15.89 -9.96 23.74
N SER A 92 14.59 -10.11 23.95
CA SER A 92 13.62 -10.32 22.90
C SER A 92 13.30 -9.03 22.13
N PHE A 93 12.67 -9.18 20.95
CA PHE A 93 12.16 -8.03 20.19
C PHE A 93 11.13 -7.23 21.01
N GLN A 94 10.25 -7.89 21.74
CA GLN A 94 9.24 -7.24 22.59
C GLN A 94 9.87 -6.44 23.73
N GLU A 95 10.92 -6.98 24.37
CA GLU A 95 11.70 -6.23 25.39
C GLU A 95 12.36 -5.00 24.77
N PHE A 96 12.96 -5.13 23.57
CA PHE A 96 13.54 -3.99 22.86
C PHE A 96 12.49 -2.91 22.58
N VAL A 97 11.31 -3.27 22.06
CA VAL A 97 10.21 -2.31 21.79
C VAL A 97 9.78 -1.60 23.08
N PHE A 98 9.68 -2.33 24.19
CA PHE A 98 9.33 -1.77 25.50
C PHE A 98 10.40 -0.77 25.99
N LEU A 99 11.68 -1.13 25.87
CA LEU A 99 12.80 -0.26 26.25
C LEU A 99 12.76 1.04 25.42
N LEU A 100 12.62 0.91 24.11
CA LEU A 100 12.57 2.03 23.16
C LEU A 100 11.40 2.97 23.44
N ALA A 101 10.20 2.40 23.68
CA ALA A 101 8.99 3.17 23.99
C ALA A 101 9.08 3.92 25.35
N SER A 102 10.11 3.64 26.13
CA SER A 102 10.40 4.30 27.41
C SER A 102 11.46 5.40 27.30
N GLU A 103 12.06 5.61 26.11
CA GLU A 103 13.13 6.60 25.89
C GLU A 103 12.57 7.94 25.40
N PRO A 104 12.64 9.03 26.20
CA PRO A 104 12.09 10.33 25.83
C PRO A 104 12.68 10.93 24.56
N ASP A 105 13.96 10.67 24.28
CA ASP A 105 14.66 11.20 23.11
C ASP A 105 14.13 10.59 21.78
N ILE A 106 13.49 9.41 21.87
CA ILE A 106 12.91 8.72 20.71
C ILE A 106 11.42 9.05 20.59
N VAL A 107 10.71 8.98 21.70
CA VAL A 107 9.24 9.05 21.71
C VAL A 107 8.68 10.41 22.17
N GLY A 108 9.54 11.33 22.64
CA GLY A 108 9.13 12.59 23.24
C GLY A 108 8.64 12.43 24.69
N SER A 109 8.18 13.50 25.31
CA SER A 109 7.74 13.51 26.72
C SER A 109 6.60 12.52 26.95
N GLY A 110 6.86 11.52 27.79
CA GLY A 110 6.14 10.29 28.00
C GLY A 110 4.65 10.38 28.32
N ASP A 111 3.84 10.32 27.28
CA ASP A 111 2.43 9.94 27.39
C ASP A 111 2.36 8.41 27.51
N LYS A 112 2.05 7.93 28.72
CA LYS A 112 1.97 6.49 29.01
C LYS A 112 0.88 5.78 28.20
N ASP A 113 -0.22 6.45 27.93
CA ASP A 113 -1.34 5.87 27.18
C ASP A 113 -0.97 5.64 25.71
N ARG A 114 -0.19 6.55 25.12
CA ARG A 114 0.36 6.38 23.77
C ARG A 114 1.33 5.21 23.70
N SER A 115 2.22 5.09 24.66
CA SER A 115 3.17 3.97 24.73
C SER A 115 2.45 2.63 24.85
N LEU A 116 1.42 2.54 25.69
CA LEU A 116 0.62 1.31 25.83
C LEU A 116 -0.16 0.97 24.56
N THR A 117 -0.79 1.96 23.92
CA THR A 117 -1.49 1.79 22.64
C THR A 117 -0.53 1.31 21.55
N PHE A 118 0.65 1.89 21.46
CA PHE A 118 1.68 1.49 20.52
C PHE A 118 2.16 0.05 20.74
N LEU A 119 2.49 -0.31 21.99
CA LEU A 119 2.86 -1.67 22.36
C LEU A 119 1.77 -2.69 22.01
N SER A 120 0.51 -2.36 22.33
CA SER A 120 -0.63 -3.22 21.98
C SER A 120 -0.72 -3.49 20.48
N ARG A 121 -0.50 -2.46 19.64
CA ARG A 121 -0.51 -2.60 18.17
C ARG A 121 0.67 -3.43 17.66
N VAL A 122 1.86 -3.28 18.25
CA VAL A 122 3.01 -4.13 17.90
C VAL A 122 2.68 -5.59 18.18
N LEU A 123 2.14 -5.90 19.37
CA LEU A 123 1.77 -7.26 19.74
C LEU A 123 0.62 -7.82 18.87
N ASP A 124 -0.38 -6.99 18.55
CA ASP A 124 -1.45 -7.38 17.63
C ASP A 124 -0.90 -7.68 16.23
N SER A 125 0.04 -6.86 15.73
CA SER A 125 0.69 -7.09 14.45
C SER A 125 1.48 -8.41 14.43
N ILE A 126 2.24 -8.71 15.47
CA ILE A 126 2.98 -9.97 15.62
C ILE A 126 2.01 -11.15 15.57
N ARG A 127 0.93 -11.10 16.35
CA ARG A 127 -0.09 -12.16 16.41
C ARG A 127 -0.76 -12.39 15.05
N ASN A 128 -1.10 -11.33 14.33
CA ASN A 128 -1.70 -11.43 12.99
C ASN A 128 -0.72 -12.06 11.98
N ILE A 129 0.58 -11.71 12.04
CA ILE A 129 1.61 -12.31 11.18
C ILE A 129 1.84 -13.79 11.52
N GLU A 130 1.85 -14.14 12.82
CA GLU A 130 1.97 -15.53 13.28
C GLU A 130 0.83 -16.40 12.75
N ASP A 131 -0.42 -15.90 12.82
CA ASP A 131 -1.57 -16.64 12.31
C ASP A 131 -1.49 -16.84 10.79
N VAL A 132 -1.06 -15.82 10.04
CA VAL A 132 -0.81 -15.93 8.60
C VAL A 132 0.31 -16.94 8.31
N ALA A 133 1.43 -16.85 9.02
CA ALA A 133 2.57 -17.77 8.83
C ALA A 133 2.20 -19.23 9.10
N ALA A 134 1.34 -19.48 10.09
CA ALA A 134 0.87 -20.80 10.44
C ALA A 134 -0.14 -21.40 9.45
N ARG A 135 -0.96 -20.56 8.80
CA ARG A 135 -2.13 -21.02 8.03
C ARG A 135 -2.02 -20.81 6.53
N VAL A 136 -1.29 -19.80 6.10
CA VAL A 136 -1.22 -19.43 4.69
C VAL A 136 0.08 -19.95 4.08
N PRO A 137 0.02 -20.85 3.07
CA PRO A 137 1.21 -21.33 2.39
C PRO A 137 2.03 -20.19 1.77
N SER A 138 3.35 -20.38 1.67
CA SER A 138 4.20 -19.44 0.93
C SER A 138 3.80 -19.42 -0.56
N PRO A 139 3.73 -18.22 -1.19
CA PRO A 139 3.38 -18.10 -2.59
C PRO A 139 4.52 -18.49 -3.55
N ASP A 140 5.72 -18.80 -3.06
CA ASP A 140 6.90 -19.07 -3.87
C ASP A 140 6.66 -20.15 -4.93
N ALA A 141 5.92 -21.21 -4.57
CA ALA A 141 5.71 -22.35 -5.45
C ALA A 141 5.02 -21.97 -6.76
N TYR A 142 4.01 -21.08 -6.74
CA TYR A 142 3.33 -20.71 -7.98
C TYR A 142 4.05 -19.60 -8.75
N PHE A 143 4.72 -18.64 -8.09
CA PHE A 143 5.56 -17.64 -8.77
C PHE A 143 6.75 -18.28 -9.50
N ALA A 144 7.25 -19.41 -8.98
CA ALA A 144 8.29 -20.18 -9.63
C ALA A 144 7.81 -20.90 -10.92
N GLN A 145 6.52 -21.14 -11.05
CA GLN A 145 5.95 -21.91 -12.17
C GLN A 145 5.33 -21.02 -13.26
N ARG A 146 4.65 -19.92 -12.88
CA ARG A 146 3.89 -19.07 -13.79
C ARG A 146 3.70 -17.67 -13.25
N ASP A 147 3.19 -16.78 -14.08
CA ASP A 147 2.73 -15.47 -13.65
C ASP A 147 1.39 -15.62 -12.88
N PRO A 148 1.17 -14.80 -11.84
CA PRO A 148 -0.03 -14.86 -11.03
C PRO A 148 -1.20 -14.18 -11.73
N SER A 149 -2.42 -14.62 -11.44
CA SER A 149 -3.61 -13.78 -11.65
C SER A 149 -3.61 -12.60 -10.67
N PHE A 150 -4.37 -11.56 -10.98
CA PHE A 150 -4.53 -10.40 -10.10
C PHE A 150 -4.96 -10.80 -8.68
N ALA A 151 -5.97 -11.68 -8.54
CA ALA A 151 -6.48 -12.11 -7.23
C ALA A 151 -5.43 -12.92 -6.43
N GLU A 152 -4.63 -13.77 -7.10
CA GLU A 152 -3.55 -14.49 -6.45
C GLU A 152 -2.46 -13.57 -5.93
N ALA A 153 -2.09 -12.55 -6.71
CA ALA A 153 -1.10 -11.57 -6.32
C ALA A 153 -1.57 -10.68 -5.17
N GLU A 154 -2.82 -10.22 -5.19
CA GLU A 154 -3.40 -9.46 -4.08
C GLU A 154 -3.40 -10.25 -2.77
N GLY A 155 -3.71 -11.54 -2.82
CA GLY A 155 -3.67 -12.44 -1.66
C GLY A 155 -2.26 -12.94 -1.30
N SER A 156 -1.21 -12.62 -2.06
CA SER A 156 0.15 -13.05 -1.75
C SER A 156 0.92 -12.08 -0.86
N LEU A 157 0.44 -10.86 -0.67
CA LEU A 157 1.00 -9.91 0.30
C LEU A 157 0.65 -10.36 1.72
N ARG A 158 1.54 -11.14 2.35
CA ARG A 158 1.29 -11.84 3.63
C ARG A 158 1.59 -10.98 4.84
N PHE A 159 2.65 -10.18 4.79
CA PHE A 159 3.24 -9.55 5.97
C PHE A 159 3.00 -8.04 6.04
N GLY A 160 2.54 -7.42 4.96
CA GLY A 160 2.10 -6.03 4.94
C GLY A 160 3.18 -5.01 4.64
N HIS A 161 3.15 -3.88 5.33
CA HIS A 161 4.01 -2.75 4.99
C HIS A 161 5.43 -2.94 5.55
N ALA A 162 6.40 -3.21 4.68
CA ALA A 162 7.80 -3.51 5.05
C ALA A 162 8.51 -2.40 5.84
N VAL A 163 7.98 -1.17 5.84
CA VAL A 163 8.51 0.00 6.57
C VAL A 163 7.40 0.62 7.40
N HIS A 164 6.95 -0.13 8.40
CA HIS A 164 5.95 0.31 9.36
C HIS A 164 6.14 -0.45 10.69
N PRO A 165 6.04 0.22 11.87
CA PRO A 165 6.28 -0.44 13.15
C PRO A 165 5.23 -1.52 13.50
N THR A 166 4.06 -1.45 12.88
CA THR A 166 2.95 -2.39 13.11
C THR A 166 2.32 -2.81 11.77
N PRO A 167 3.05 -3.57 10.92
CA PRO A 167 2.69 -3.80 9.53
C PRO A 167 1.35 -4.52 9.31
N ARG A 168 0.86 -5.26 10.31
CA ARG A 168 -0.39 -6.04 10.27
C ARG A 168 -1.34 -5.79 11.43
N SER A 169 -1.19 -4.69 12.16
CA SER A 169 -2.18 -4.32 13.17
C SER A 169 -3.51 -3.92 12.50
N ARG A 170 -4.62 -4.39 13.10
CA ARG A 170 -6.00 -4.17 12.64
C ARG A 170 -6.88 -3.93 13.84
N ASP A 171 -6.76 -2.77 14.45
CA ASP A 171 -7.30 -2.44 15.79
C ASP A 171 -8.71 -2.98 16.09
N GLN A 172 -9.62 -3.00 15.09
CA GLN A 172 -11.03 -3.38 15.28
C GLN A 172 -11.37 -4.78 14.76
N PHE A 173 -10.43 -5.46 14.06
CA PHE A 173 -10.65 -6.83 13.60
C PHE A 173 -10.25 -7.84 14.68
N THR A 174 -11.08 -8.85 14.87
CA THR A 174 -10.66 -10.08 15.54
C THR A 174 -9.80 -10.93 14.58
N LEU A 175 -9.14 -11.97 15.10
CA LEU A 175 -8.45 -12.94 14.23
C LEU A 175 -9.43 -13.64 13.28
N GLU A 176 -10.66 -13.90 13.72
CA GLU A 176 -11.68 -14.50 12.87
C GLU A 176 -12.13 -13.57 11.75
N ASP A 177 -12.31 -12.26 12.05
CA ASP A 177 -12.56 -11.25 11.01
C ASP A 177 -11.41 -11.19 10.00
N SER A 178 -10.16 -11.24 10.50
CA SER A 178 -8.98 -11.27 9.63
C SER A 178 -8.97 -12.49 8.72
N ARG A 179 -9.23 -13.69 9.26
CA ARG A 179 -9.30 -14.92 8.47
C ARG A 179 -10.40 -14.91 7.42
N ARG A 180 -11.51 -14.27 7.73
CA ARG A 180 -12.68 -14.21 6.84
C ARG A 180 -12.56 -13.13 5.76
N PHE A 181 -12.00 -11.96 6.10
CA PHE A 181 -12.09 -10.78 5.24
C PHE A 181 -10.75 -10.26 4.73
N ALA A 182 -9.62 -10.77 5.23
CA ALA A 182 -8.34 -10.25 4.79
C ALA A 182 -7.80 -11.01 3.55
N PRO A 183 -7.12 -10.28 2.63
CA PRO A 183 -6.73 -10.81 1.33
C PRO A 183 -5.78 -11.99 1.40
N GLU A 184 -4.89 -12.03 2.38
CA GLU A 184 -3.87 -13.08 2.51
C GLU A 184 -4.47 -14.46 2.79
N TYR A 185 -5.66 -14.53 3.38
CA TYR A 185 -6.37 -15.80 3.59
C TYR A 185 -7.15 -16.26 2.36
N ARG A 186 -7.30 -15.41 1.34
CA ARG A 186 -7.98 -15.70 0.06
C ARG A 186 -9.39 -16.25 0.23
N GLN A 187 -10.06 -15.93 1.33
CA GLN A 187 -11.44 -16.33 1.56
C GLN A 187 -12.37 -15.44 0.75
N GLY A 188 -13.32 -16.08 0.07
CA GLY A 188 -14.41 -15.36 -0.58
C GLY A 188 -15.58 -15.14 0.40
N PHE A 189 -16.28 -14.02 0.24
CA PHE A 189 -17.47 -13.71 1.00
C PHE A 189 -18.54 -13.05 0.12
N ALA A 190 -19.82 -13.37 0.36
CA ALA A 190 -20.93 -12.71 -0.29
C ALA A 190 -21.16 -11.32 0.28
N LEU A 191 -21.54 -10.36 -0.55
CA LEU A 191 -21.93 -9.02 -0.10
C LEU A 191 -23.22 -9.08 0.73
N ARG A 192 -23.37 -8.12 1.62
CA ARG A 192 -24.68 -7.81 2.23
C ARG A 192 -25.33 -6.71 1.40
N TRP A 193 -26.61 -6.85 1.14
CA TRP A 193 -27.36 -5.90 0.33
C TRP A 193 -28.38 -5.14 1.17
N TRP A 194 -28.42 -3.84 1.00
CA TRP A 194 -29.46 -3.00 1.56
C TRP A 194 -30.29 -2.36 0.45
N ALA A 195 -31.57 -2.13 0.71
CA ALA A 195 -32.46 -1.37 -0.17
C ALA A 195 -32.82 -0.04 0.52
N ALA A 196 -32.28 1.06 0.02
CA ALA A 196 -32.45 2.39 0.56
C ALA A 196 -33.56 3.17 -0.16
N ASP A 197 -34.30 4.01 0.57
CA ASP A 197 -35.15 5.02 -0.03
C ASP A 197 -34.27 5.95 -0.90
N PRO A 198 -34.66 6.24 -2.16
CA PRO A 198 -33.87 7.08 -3.05
C PRO A 198 -33.53 8.47 -2.46
N ALA A 199 -34.39 9.03 -1.61
CA ALA A 199 -34.16 10.31 -0.97
C ALA A 199 -33.01 10.32 0.05
N LEU A 200 -32.57 9.12 0.51
CA LEU A 200 -31.43 8.96 1.42
C LEU A 200 -30.10 8.80 0.70
N VAL A 201 -30.10 8.65 -0.63
CA VAL A 201 -28.88 8.28 -1.35
C VAL A 201 -28.21 9.50 -1.95
N LEU A 202 -27.01 9.80 -1.50
CA LEU A 202 -26.09 10.73 -2.13
C LEU A 202 -25.24 9.94 -3.13
N GLN A 203 -25.15 10.42 -4.37
CA GLN A 203 -24.39 9.73 -5.42
C GLN A 203 -23.92 10.71 -6.50
N ASP A 204 -22.84 10.37 -7.18
CA ASP A 204 -22.40 10.98 -8.44
C ASP A 204 -21.79 9.92 -9.36
N SER A 205 -21.77 10.24 -10.65
CA SER A 205 -21.19 9.39 -11.70
C SER A 205 -20.60 10.24 -12.82
N SER A 206 -19.45 9.84 -13.34
CA SER A 206 -18.88 10.37 -14.58
C SER A 206 -19.47 9.69 -15.82
N ARG A 207 -20.24 8.63 -15.64
CA ARG A 207 -20.91 7.86 -16.71
C ARG A 207 -22.31 8.43 -17.00
N THR A 208 -22.93 8.00 -18.08
CA THR A 208 -24.33 8.31 -18.38
C THR A 208 -25.30 7.66 -17.40
N GLN A 209 -24.92 6.52 -16.83
CA GLN A 209 -25.67 5.82 -15.80
C GLN A 209 -25.33 6.39 -14.42
N THR A 210 -26.33 6.50 -13.57
CA THR A 210 -26.16 6.85 -12.15
C THR A 210 -25.45 5.71 -11.40
N ALA A 211 -24.82 6.01 -10.25
CA ALA A 211 -24.22 4.98 -9.42
C ALA A 211 -25.25 3.94 -8.95
N ALA A 212 -26.48 4.34 -8.68
CA ALA A 212 -27.59 3.44 -8.34
C ALA A 212 -27.92 2.47 -9.48
N GLU A 213 -27.98 2.94 -10.73
CA GLU A 213 -28.20 2.09 -11.91
C GLU A 213 -27.02 1.13 -12.12
N LEU A 214 -25.78 1.57 -11.89
CA LEU A 214 -24.60 0.71 -11.97
C LEU A 214 -24.63 -0.39 -10.89
N CYS A 215 -25.05 -0.09 -9.67
CA CYS A 215 -25.24 -1.10 -8.61
C CYS A 215 -26.38 -2.07 -8.92
N GLN A 216 -27.47 -1.57 -9.50
CA GLN A 216 -28.58 -2.42 -9.95
C GLN A 216 -28.11 -3.39 -11.04
N ASN A 217 -27.34 -2.92 -12.02
CA ASN A 217 -26.79 -3.74 -13.09
C ASN A 217 -25.77 -4.76 -12.57
N LEU A 218 -24.93 -4.36 -11.59
CA LEU A 218 -23.99 -5.26 -10.91
C LEU A 218 -24.74 -6.43 -10.25
N ALA A 219 -25.84 -6.14 -9.53
CA ALA A 219 -26.66 -7.16 -8.90
C ALA A 219 -27.35 -8.05 -9.92
N ALA A 220 -27.96 -7.45 -10.95
CA ALA A 220 -28.68 -8.19 -12.00
C ALA A 220 -27.75 -9.06 -12.88
N GLY A 221 -26.48 -8.65 -13.04
CA GLY A 221 -25.46 -9.37 -13.80
C GLY A 221 -24.72 -10.47 -13.02
N ASP A 222 -24.93 -10.57 -11.72
CA ASP A 222 -24.27 -11.57 -10.88
C ASP A 222 -24.94 -12.94 -11.06
N PRO A 223 -24.24 -13.99 -11.54
CA PRO A 223 -24.82 -15.30 -11.84
C PRO A 223 -25.35 -16.06 -10.62
N ALA A 224 -24.92 -15.68 -9.41
CA ALA A 224 -25.39 -16.28 -8.15
C ALA A 224 -26.35 -15.37 -7.37
N MET A 225 -26.78 -14.24 -7.94
CA MET A 225 -27.73 -13.34 -7.29
C MET A 225 -29.12 -13.96 -7.23
N ASP A 226 -29.70 -13.95 -6.06
CA ASP A 226 -31.11 -14.32 -5.87
C ASP A 226 -32.00 -13.23 -6.51
N PRO A 227 -32.83 -13.57 -7.51
CA PRO A 227 -33.73 -12.62 -8.14
C PRO A 227 -34.70 -11.93 -7.17
N GLU A 228 -35.03 -12.57 -6.04
CA GLU A 228 -35.88 -11.97 -5.01
C GLU A 228 -35.23 -10.77 -4.34
N VAL A 229 -33.90 -10.75 -4.22
CA VAL A 229 -33.16 -9.60 -3.67
C VAL A 229 -33.34 -8.38 -4.59
N VAL A 230 -33.18 -8.58 -5.89
CA VAL A 230 -33.36 -7.51 -6.89
C VAL A 230 -34.81 -7.02 -6.94
N GLN A 231 -35.78 -7.95 -6.90
CA GLN A 231 -37.21 -7.61 -6.88
C GLN A 231 -37.64 -6.89 -5.59
N SER A 232 -37.11 -7.31 -4.45
CA SER A 232 -37.40 -6.72 -3.14
C SER A 232 -36.92 -5.27 -3.04
N ALA A 233 -36.00 -4.85 -3.89
CA ALA A 233 -35.50 -3.48 -3.99
C ALA A 233 -36.28 -2.61 -4.98
N LYS A 234 -37.39 -3.09 -5.58
CA LYS A 234 -38.17 -2.31 -6.55
C LYS A 234 -38.62 -0.97 -5.97
N GLY A 235 -38.27 0.14 -6.67
CA GLY A 235 -38.53 1.51 -6.21
C GLY A 235 -37.55 2.04 -5.15
N ARG A 236 -36.49 1.29 -4.86
CA ARG A 236 -35.40 1.64 -3.93
C ARG A 236 -34.04 1.53 -4.61
N VAL A 237 -33.01 2.08 -3.99
CA VAL A 237 -31.63 1.94 -4.45
C VAL A 237 -31.00 0.74 -3.77
N LEU A 238 -30.44 -0.18 -4.57
CA LEU A 238 -29.61 -1.27 -4.08
C LEU A 238 -28.24 -0.75 -3.67
N LEU A 239 -27.88 -0.96 -2.41
CA LEU A 239 -26.59 -0.58 -1.82
C LEU A 239 -25.82 -1.85 -1.45
N PRO A 240 -24.74 -2.18 -2.18
CA PRO A 240 -23.84 -3.25 -1.75
C PRO A 240 -23.06 -2.81 -0.52
N MET A 241 -22.91 -3.70 0.46
CA MET A 241 -22.22 -3.44 1.72
C MET A 241 -21.18 -4.53 1.98
N HIS A 242 -19.99 -4.10 2.45
CA HIS A 242 -19.04 -5.05 3.02
C HIS A 242 -19.66 -5.71 4.25
N PRO A 243 -19.68 -7.06 4.38
CA PRO A 243 -20.41 -7.75 5.45
C PRO A 243 -20.02 -7.30 6.85
N TRP A 244 -18.73 -7.14 7.10
CA TRP A 244 -18.23 -6.66 8.40
C TRP A 244 -18.70 -5.23 8.69
N GLN A 245 -18.61 -4.33 7.71
CA GLN A 245 -19.06 -2.94 7.89
C GLN A 245 -20.56 -2.85 8.14
N ALA A 246 -21.35 -3.62 7.40
CA ALA A 246 -22.80 -3.67 7.61
C ALA A 246 -23.15 -4.12 9.03
N ALA A 247 -22.43 -5.11 9.59
CA ALA A 247 -22.62 -5.56 10.97
C ALA A 247 -22.25 -4.47 11.99
N GLN A 248 -21.19 -3.70 11.75
CA GLN A 248 -20.82 -2.56 12.61
C GLN A 248 -21.88 -1.45 12.56
N LEU A 249 -22.36 -1.14 11.36
CA LEU A 249 -23.36 -0.07 11.16
C LEU A 249 -24.74 -0.43 11.69
N ALA A 250 -25.09 -1.70 11.78
CA ALA A 250 -26.34 -2.13 12.41
C ALA A 250 -26.43 -1.74 13.91
N LEU A 251 -25.28 -1.42 14.54
CA LEU A 251 -25.19 -0.93 15.92
C LEU A 251 -25.19 0.61 15.99
N ASP A 252 -25.14 1.31 14.87
CA ASP A 252 -25.18 2.77 14.82
C ASP A 252 -26.63 3.27 14.99
N PRO A 253 -26.92 4.16 15.97
CA PRO A 253 -28.28 4.64 16.21
C PRO A 253 -28.92 5.36 15.02
N ALA A 254 -28.14 6.04 14.19
CA ALA A 254 -28.65 6.74 12.99
C ALA A 254 -29.12 5.71 11.94
N ILE A 255 -28.32 4.67 11.70
CA ILE A 255 -28.66 3.58 10.77
C ILE A 255 -29.84 2.75 11.30
N ASP A 256 -29.84 2.39 12.56
CA ASP A 256 -30.95 1.66 13.21
C ASP A 256 -32.26 2.47 13.10
N GLY A 257 -32.19 3.79 13.29
CA GLY A 257 -33.33 4.70 13.08
C GLY A 257 -33.91 4.66 11.65
N LEU A 258 -33.05 4.54 10.62
CA LEU A 258 -33.49 4.39 9.24
C LEU A 258 -34.18 3.03 9.00
N PHE A 259 -33.66 1.94 9.57
CA PHE A 259 -34.30 0.62 9.52
C PHE A 259 -35.68 0.62 10.19
N ARG A 260 -35.80 1.16 11.42
CA ARG A 260 -37.07 1.25 12.15
C ARG A 260 -38.14 2.08 11.43
N ARG A 261 -37.73 3.10 10.73
CA ARG A 261 -38.64 3.94 9.91
C ARG A 261 -38.99 3.34 8.56
N GLY A 262 -38.44 2.16 8.23
CA GLY A 262 -38.64 1.52 6.93
C GLY A 262 -37.99 2.23 5.75
N LEU A 263 -37.12 3.22 5.99
CA LEU A 263 -36.38 3.96 4.96
C LEU A 263 -35.18 3.15 4.42
N LEU A 264 -34.68 2.24 5.21
CA LEU A 264 -33.66 1.27 4.85
C LEU A 264 -34.17 -0.13 5.12
N LYS A 265 -33.90 -1.07 4.21
CA LYS A 265 -34.27 -2.49 4.35
C LYS A 265 -33.03 -3.34 4.16
N ASP A 266 -32.81 -4.28 5.07
CA ASP A 266 -31.76 -5.27 4.94
C ASP A 266 -32.26 -6.46 4.10
N LEU A 267 -31.57 -6.78 3.04
CA LEU A 267 -31.87 -7.88 2.12
C LEU A 267 -30.99 -9.11 2.38
N GLY A 268 -30.08 -9.05 3.37
CA GLY A 268 -29.20 -10.15 3.71
C GLY A 268 -27.99 -10.29 2.80
N HIS A 269 -27.34 -11.45 2.88
CA HIS A 269 -26.19 -11.82 2.06
C HIS A 269 -26.67 -12.47 0.77
N ALA A 270 -26.18 -12.00 -0.40
CA ALA A 270 -26.54 -12.58 -1.69
C ALA A 270 -25.44 -12.36 -2.73
N GLY A 271 -25.51 -13.14 -3.80
CA GLY A 271 -24.63 -13.08 -4.95
C GLY A 271 -23.36 -13.90 -4.82
N SER A 272 -22.52 -13.80 -5.81
CA SER A 272 -21.23 -14.47 -5.91
C SER A 272 -20.25 -14.03 -4.83
N LEU A 273 -19.20 -14.83 -4.63
CA LEU A 273 -18.15 -14.52 -3.66
C LEU A 273 -17.17 -13.48 -4.19
N TRP A 274 -16.82 -12.54 -3.34
CA TRP A 274 -15.84 -11.49 -3.56
C TRP A 274 -14.61 -11.75 -2.69
N GLN A 275 -13.44 -11.34 -3.16
CA GLN A 275 -12.18 -11.41 -2.43
C GLN A 275 -11.65 -10.01 -2.16
N ALA A 276 -11.11 -9.79 -0.95
CA ALA A 276 -10.44 -8.55 -0.63
C ALA A 276 -9.13 -8.40 -1.43
N THR A 277 -8.79 -7.16 -1.77
CA THR A 277 -7.47 -6.80 -2.26
C THR A 277 -6.55 -6.39 -1.11
N SER A 278 -5.27 -6.14 -1.39
CA SER A 278 -4.27 -5.74 -0.38
C SER A 278 -4.64 -4.48 0.41
N SER A 279 -5.59 -3.69 -0.06
CA SER A 279 -6.14 -2.55 0.68
C SER A 279 -7.18 -2.93 1.74
N LEU A 280 -7.63 -4.19 1.76
CA LEU A 280 -8.70 -4.76 2.59
C LEU A 280 -10.08 -4.20 2.27
N ARG A 281 -10.22 -2.89 2.08
CA ARG A 281 -11.51 -2.20 1.80
C ARG A 281 -11.96 -2.24 0.34
N ALA A 282 -11.06 -2.53 -0.58
CA ALA A 282 -11.42 -2.77 -1.98
C ALA A 282 -11.48 -4.28 -2.23
N ILE A 283 -12.52 -4.72 -2.94
CA ILE A 283 -12.78 -6.12 -3.23
C ILE A 283 -12.90 -6.36 -4.73
N HIS A 284 -12.58 -7.55 -5.15
CA HIS A 284 -12.54 -8.00 -6.53
C HIS A 284 -13.36 -9.29 -6.69
N ALA A 285 -14.07 -9.40 -7.83
CA ALA A 285 -14.65 -10.63 -8.29
C ALA A 285 -14.42 -10.76 -9.82
N PRO A 286 -13.95 -11.92 -10.31
CA PRO A 286 -13.60 -12.08 -11.72
C PRO A 286 -14.78 -11.94 -12.71
N HIS A 287 -16.00 -12.15 -12.24
CA HIS A 287 -17.23 -12.03 -13.06
C HIS A 287 -17.76 -10.59 -13.15
N ALA A 288 -17.32 -9.71 -12.23
CA ALA A 288 -17.92 -8.39 -12.08
C ALA A 288 -17.25 -7.34 -12.98
N ASP A 289 -18.05 -6.45 -13.57
CA ASP A 289 -17.55 -5.30 -14.35
C ASP A 289 -16.83 -4.26 -13.48
N TRP A 290 -17.17 -4.22 -12.20
CA TRP A 290 -16.66 -3.26 -11.24
C TRP A 290 -16.00 -3.99 -10.06
N MET A 291 -14.91 -3.44 -9.58
CA MET A 291 -14.45 -3.65 -8.21
C MET A 291 -15.20 -2.69 -7.29
N LEU A 292 -15.38 -3.07 -6.03
CA LEU A 292 -16.04 -2.21 -5.05
C LEU A 292 -15.04 -1.79 -3.98
N LYS A 293 -15.03 -0.49 -3.64
CA LYS A 293 -14.18 0.08 -2.60
C LYS A 293 -15.05 0.69 -1.52
N PHE A 294 -15.02 0.13 -0.32
CA PHE A 294 -15.87 0.49 0.81
C PHE A 294 -15.18 1.38 1.83
N SER A 295 -15.98 2.18 2.52
CA SER A 295 -15.58 2.63 3.86
C SER A 295 -15.56 1.44 4.81
N LEU A 296 -14.52 1.33 5.62
CA LEU A 296 -14.44 0.40 6.74
C LEU A 296 -14.11 1.18 8.01
N SER A 297 -14.92 1.01 9.06
CA SER A 297 -14.75 1.70 10.36
C SER A 297 -13.61 1.09 11.17
N LEU A 298 -12.51 0.76 10.52
CA LEU A 298 -11.31 0.20 11.15
C LEU A 298 -10.07 1.03 10.83
N ARG A 299 -9.04 0.89 11.66
CA ARG A 299 -7.73 1.50 11.45
C ARG A 299 -6.76 0.49 10.84
N LEU A 300 -6.14 0.88 9.74
CA LEU A 300 -5.03 0.16 9.12
C LEU A 300 -3.84 1.10 9.04
N THR A 301 -2.68 0.66 9.52
CA THR A 301 -1.48 1.50 9.60
C THR A 301 -1.80 2.82 10.31
N ASN A 302 -1.69 3.96 9.63
CA ASN A 302 -1.83 5.29 10.23
C ASN A 302 -3.21 5.94 10.04
N SER A 303 -4.18 5.28 9.36
CA SER A 303 -5.45 5.91 8.99
C SER A 303 -6.68 5.05 9.29
N ARG A 304 -7.78 5.68 9.72
CA ARG A 304 -9.11 5.07 9.66
C ARG A 304 -9.54 5.01 8.19
N ARG A 305 -10.14 3.88 7.79
CA ARG A 305 -10.46 3.60 6.38
C ARG A 305 -11.87 4.05 5.97
N VAL A 306 -12.37 5.12 6.56
CA VAL A 306 -13.60 5.80 6.14
C VAL A 306 -13.28 6.75 4.98
N ILE A 307 -14.07 6.69 3.93
CA ILE A 307 -13.89 7.48 2.70
C ILE A 307 -14.72 8.76 2.84
N GLU A 308 -14.06 9.91 2.77
CA GLU A 308 -14.73 11.19 2.81
C GLU A 308 -15.35 11.55 1.45
N THR A 309 -16.44 12.32 1.44
CA THR A 309 -17.16 12.71 0.21
C THR A 309 -16.23 13.39 -0.80
N ARG A 310 -15.34 14.28 -0.33
CA ARG A 310 -14.35 14.97 -1.19
C ARG A 310 -13.38 14.00 -1.89
N GLU A 311 -13.11 12.84 -1.29
CA GLU A 311 -12.26 11.80 -1.92
C GLU A 311 -13.01 11.12 -3.06
N CYS A 312 -14.32 10.91 -2.90
CA CYS A 312 -15.21 10.41 -3.95
C CYS A 312 -15.31 11.40 -5.12
N GLU A 313 -15.55 12.67 -4.81
CA GLU A 313 -15.64 13.75 -5.80
C GLU A 313 -14.36 13.85 -6.63
N ARG A 314 -13.20 13.70 -6.00
CA ARG A 314 -11.90 13.68 -6.69
C ARG A 314 -11.78 12.48 -7.65
N GLY A 315 -12.24 11.30 -7.24
CA GLY A 315 -12.29 10.12 -8.11
C GLY A 315 -13.07 10.38 -9.39
N ILE A 316 -14.27 10.96 -9.25
CA ILE A 316 -15.14 11.37 -10.37
C ILE A 316 -14.47 12.41 -11.27
N GLU A 317 -13.86 13.43 -10.66
CA GLU A 317 -13.18 14.50 -11.39
C GLU A 317 -12.02 13.96 -12.25
N ILE A 318 -11.18 13.11 -11.68
CA ILE A 318 -10.07 12.47 -12.39
C ILE A 318 -10.58 11.56 -13.50
N ASP A 319 -11.64 10.79 -13.25
CA ASP A 319 -12.20 9.92 -14.28
C ASP A 319 -12.76 10.73 -15.47
N ARG A 320 -13.47 11.84 -15.22
CA ARG A 320 -13.94 12.76 -16.28
C ARG A 320 -12.77 13.36 -17.07
N LEU A 321 -11.70 13.79 -16.38
CA LEU A 321 -10.49 14.32 -17.02
C LEU A 321 -9.83 13.28 -17.95
N LEU A 322 -9.69 12.05 -17.46
CA LEU A 322 -9.06 10.95 -18.19
C LEU A 322 -9.94 10.41 -19.34
N ALA A 323 -11.24 10.52 -19.25
CA ALA A 323 -12.15 10.21 -20.38
C ALA A 323 -12.03 11.22 -21.55
N GLY A 324 -11.46 12.41 -21.29
CA GLY A 324 -11.33 13.51 -22.22
C GLY A 324 -10.05 13.50 -23.07
N GLU A 325 -9.65 14.69 -23.53
CA GLU A 325 -8.44 14.92 -24.36
C GLU A 325 -7.16 14.54 -23.61
N VAL A 326 -7.10 14.83 -22.30
CA VAL A 326 -5.94 14.53 -21.45
C VAL A 326 -5.67 13.03 -21.43
N GLY A 327 -6.67 12.21 -21.15
CA GLY A 327 -6.53 10.76 -21.13
C GLY A 327 -6.17 10.18 -22.49
N ARG A 328 -6.77 10.67 -23.60
CA ARG A 328 -6.38 10.26 -24.94
C ARG A 328 -4.90 10.61 -25.25
N THR A 329 -4.42 11.73 -24.76
CA THR A 329 -3.02 12.13 -24.91
C THR A 329 -2.09 11.21 -24.13
N ILE A 330 -2.45 10.88 -22.88
CA ILE A 330 -1.72 9.92 -22.03
C ILE A 330 -1.68 8.55 -22.71
N ALA A 331 -2.84 8.01 -23.14
CA ALA A 331 -2.92 6.68 -23.74
C ALA A 331 -2.12 6.54 -25.05
N ARG A 332 -2.06 7.60 -25.88
CA ARG A 332 -1.23 7.59 -27.10
C ARG A 332 0.25 7.65 -26.80
N ARG A 333 0.65 8.46 -25.80
CA ARG A 333 2.04 8.67 -25.45
C ARG A 333 2.61 7.55 -24.57
N PHE A 334 1.78 6.97 -23.72
CA PHE A 334 2.15 5.93 -22.75
C PHE A 334 1.18 4.75 -22.81
N PRO A 335 1.23 3.92 -23.87
CA PRO A 335 0.28 2.81 -24.03
C PRO A 335 0.39 1.72 -22.95
N SER A 336 1.53 1.66 -22.25
CA SER A 336 1.72 0.78 -21.09
C SER A 336 1.11 1.33 -19.79
N PHE A 337 0.66 2.59 -19.76
CA PHE A 337 0.10 3.21 -18.57
C PHE A 337 -1.44 3.21 -18.63
N LYS A 338 -2.04 2.60 -17.63
CA LYS A 338 -3.49 2.48 -17.49
C LYS A 338 -3.93 2.95 -16.10
N VAL A 339 -5.09 3.55 -16.00
CA VAL A 339 -5.68 3.96 -14.73
C VAL A 339 -6.94 3.14 -14.50
N MET A 340 -7.07 2.55 -13.33
CA MET A 340 -8.31 1.92 -12.87
C MET A 340 -9.22 3.02 -12.33
N GLY A 341 -10.09 3.56 -13.19
CA GLY A 341 -10.97 4.67 -12.89
C GLY A 341 -11.94 4.41 -11.73
N GLU A 342 -12.38 5.45 -11.08
CA GLU A 342 -13.39 5.41 -10.01
C GLU A 342 -14.59 6.28 -10.42
N PRO A 343 -15.37 5.82 -11.45
CA PRO A 343 -16.35 6.65 -12.13
C PRO A 343 -17.64 6.89 -11.36
N ALA A 344 -17.90 6.18 -10.27
CA ALA A 344 -19.17 6.32 -9.55
C ALA A 344 -19.01 6.03 -8.06
N TYR A 345 -19.80 6.71 -7.25
CA TYR A 345 -19.94 6.41 -5.83
C TYR A 345 -21.39 6.62 -5.35
N LEU A 346 -21.69 5.98 -4.24
CA LEU A 346 -22.91 6.24 -3.48
C LEU A 346 -22.65 6.09 -1.97
N LEU A 347 -23.40 6.82 -1.18
CA LEU A 347 -23.44 6.74 0.27
C LEU A 347 -24.82 7.17 0.78
N LEU A 348 -25.12 6.87 2.04
CA LEU A 348 -26.35 7.30 2.67
C LEU A 348 -26.19 8.68 3.34
N GLN A 349 -27.29 9.35 3.49
CA GLN A 349 -27.49 10.45 4.44
C GLN A 349 -28.51 10.03 5.51
N ASP A 350 -28.44 10.66 6.67
CA ASP A 350 -29.44 10.48 7.71
C ASP A 350 -30.74 11.22 7.39
N ALA A 351 -31.70 11.16 8.31
CA ALA A 351 -33.00 11.80 8.13
C ALA A 351 -32.94 13.33 8.09
N ASP A 352 -31.86 13.92 8.57
CA ASP A 352 -31.62 15.36 8.61
C ASP A 352 -30.78 15.86 7.42
N GLY A 353 -30.43 14.93 6.49
CA GLY A 353 -29.64 15.22 5.30
C GLY A 353 -28.13 15.24 5.53
N LYS A 354 -27.65 14.78 6.69
CA LYS A 354 -26.23 14.69 6.98
C LYS A 354 -25.65 13.41 6.35
N ALA A 355 -24.61 13.56 5.54
CA ALA A 355 -23.90 12.45 4.94
C ALA A 355 -23.36 11.46 6.00
N LEU A 356 -23.44 10.18 5.69
CA LEU A 356 -22.92 9.05 6.49
C LEU A 356 -21.73 8.41 5.76
N PRO A 357 -20.51 8.97 5.85
CA PRO A 357 -19.35 8.52 5.08
C PRO A 357 -18.98 7.06 5.31
N GLN A 358 -19.33 6.51 6.49
CA GLN A 358 -19.11 5.09 6.82
C GLN A 358 -19.94 4.12 5.94
N THR A 359 -20.90 4.61 5.17
CA THR A 359 -21.72 3.83 4.23
C THR A 359 -21.22 3.93 2.78
N THR A 360 -20.13 4.65 2.52
CA THR A 360 -19.63 4.91 1.18
C THR A 360 -19.20 3.63 0.48
N VAL A 361 -19.62 3.50 -0.77
CA VAL A 361 -19.09 2.55 -1.75
C VAL A 361 -18.72 3.28 -3.03
N ILE A 362 -17.52 3.00 -3.55
CA ILE A 362 -17.02 3.49 -4.84
C ILE A 362 -16.98 2.30 -5.80
N LEU A 363 -17.48 2.50 -7.02
CA LEU A 363 -17.29 1.57 -8.12
C LEU A 363 -15.99 1.92 -8.84
N ARG A 364 -15.08 0.94 -8.91
CA ARG A 364 -13.79 1.05 -9.59
C ARG A 364 -13.78 0.14 -10.81
N GLU A 365 -13.21 0.58 -11.91
CA GLU A 365 -13.03 -0.26 -13.10
C GLU A 365 -12.28 -1.56 -12.77
N ASN A 366 -12.74 -2.67 -13.37
CA ASN A 366 -12.14 -4.00 -13.18
C ASN A 366 -11.49 -4.48 -14.49
N PRO A 367 -10.23 -4.14 -14.78
CA PRO A 367 -9.53 -4.64 -15.96
C PRO A 367 -9.16 -6.12 -15.86
N PHE A 368 -9.33 -6.74 -14.69
CA PHE A 368 -8.98 -8.13 -14.40
C PHE A 368 -10.21 -9.03 -14.30
N LYS A 369 -11.22 -8.77 -15.14
CA LYS A 369 -12.43 -9.60 -15.25
C LYS A 369 -12.29 -10.70 -16.29
N GLY A 370 -13.02 -11.77 -16.09
CA GLY A 370 -13.13 -12.90 -17.04
C GLY A 370 -11.97 -13.88 -16.98
N ALA A 371 -12.04 -14.91 -17.81
CA ALA A 371 -11.06 -15.98 -17.85
C ALA A 371 -9.74 -15.59 -18.57
N SER A 372 -9.82 -14.59 -19.47
CA SER A 372 -8.67 -14.14 -20.28
C SER A 372 -7.99 -12.89 -19.70
N GLN A 373 -8.12 -12.67 -18.38
CA GLN A 373 -7.45 -11.55 -17.72
C GLN A 373 -5.93 -11.65 -17.85
N PRO A 374 -5.22 -10.52 -18.07
CA PRO A 374 -3.77 -10.55 -18.10
C PRO A 374 -3.22 -10.88 -16.71
N PRO A 375 -2.11 -11.65 -16.63
CA PRO A 375 -1.39 -11.81 -15.38
C PRO A 375 -0.95 -10.44 -14.85
N ALA A 376 -1.17 -10.22 -13.56
CA ALA A 376 -0.81 -8.94 -12.95
C ALA A 376 -0.54 -9.10 -11.46
N ALA A 377 0.37 -8.28 -10.94
CA ALA A 377 0.74 -8.32 -9.54
C ALA A 377 0.85 -6.91 -8.95
N VAL A 378 0.28 -6.71 -7.77
CA VAL A 378 0.54 -5.50 -6.98
C VAL A 378 2.02 -5.46 -6.61
N LEU A 379 2.68 -4.33 -6.85
CA LEU A 379 4.13 -4.19 -6.65
C LEU A 379 4.56 -4.53 -5.22
N ALA A 380 3.73 -4.21 -4.22
CA ALA A 380 3.98 -4.56 -2.83
C ALA A 380 4.13 -6.08 -2.61
N ALA A 381 3.37 -6.91 -3.32
CA ALA A 381 3.48 -8.36 -3.23
C ALA A 381 4.73 -8.90 -3.95
N LEU A 382 5.13 -8.27 -5.06
CA LEU A 382 6.38 -8.63 -5.75
C LEU A 382 7.61 -8.33 -4.89
N CYS A 383 7.57 -7.23 -4.13
CA CYS A 383 8.70 -6.74 -3.33
C CYS A 383 8.69 -7.22 -1.88
N GLU A 384 7.69 -7.99 -1.44
CA GLU A 384 7.64 -8.47 -0.05
C GLU A 384 8.87 -9.37 0.24
N ILE A 385 9.64 -8.99 1.26
CA ILE A 385 10.85 -9.72 1.65
C ILE A 385 10.43 -10.83 2.61
N TYR A 386 10.65 -12.09 2.21
CA TYR A 386 10.34 -13.24 3.04
C TYR A 386 11.47 -13.52 4.05
N PRO A 387 11.13 -14.03 5.23
CA PRO A 387 12.11 -14.51 6.21
C PRO A 387 12.72 -15.84 5.77
N ASP A 388 13.68 -16.35 6.55
CA ASP A 388 14.30 -17.68 6.40
C ASP A 388 15.07 -17.89 5.09
N GLY A 389 15.56 -16.82 4.46
CA GLY A 389 16.33 -16.94 3.21
C GLY A 389 15.48 -17.29 1.99
N HIS A 390 14.16 -17.25 2.09
CA HIS A 390 13.28 -17.34 0.94
C HIS A 390 13.38 -16.09 0.08
N ASP A 391 13.36 -16.27 -1.23
CA ASP A 391 13.33 -15.19 -2.21
C ASP A 391 11.99 -14.41 -2.13
N SER A 392 12.04 -13.11 -2.40
CA SER A 392 10.81 -12.36 -2.72
C SER A 392 10.12 -12.94 -3.96
N ALA A 393 8.84 -12.66 -4.15
CA ALA A 393 8.13 -13.08 -5.37
C ALA A 393 8.84 -12.57 -6.64
N LEU A 394 9.36 -11.33 -6.60
CA LEU A 394 10.14 -10.76 -7.71
C LEU A 394 11.42 -11.56 -7.97
N ALA A 395 12.19 -11.89 -6.93
CA ALA A 395 13.42 -12.68 -7.09
C ALA A 395 13.12 -14.07 -7.63
N THR A 396 12.04 -14.69 -7.19
CA THR A 396 11.57 -15.99 -7.70
C THR A 396 11.24 -15.92 -9.20
N ILE A 397 10.53 -14.89 -9.64
CA ILE A 397 10.23 -14.65 -11.06
C ILE A 397 11.53 -14.48 -11.86
N ILE A 398 12.47 -13.69 -11.38
CA ILE A 398 13.75 -13.46 -12.08
C ILE A 398 14.56 -14.75 -12.20
N ARG A 399 14.62 -15.59 -11.15
CA ARG A 399 15.28 -16.90 -11.23
C ARG A 399 14.57 -17.84 -12.21
N ARG A 400 13.23 -17.79 -12.30
CA ARG A 400 12.46 -18.52 -13.30
C ARG A 400 12.83 -18.11 -14.72
N ILE A 401 12.88 -16.81 -15.00
CA ILE A 401 13.30 -16.28 -16.31
C ILE A 401 14.73 -16.73 -16.63
N ALA A 402 15.66 -16.56 -15.69
CA ALA A 402 17.06 -16.97 -15.87
C ALA A 402 17.22 -18.48 -16.10
N GLY A 403 16.33 -19.31 -15.55
CA GLY A 403 16.30 -20.74 -15.82
C GLY A 403 15.79 -21.13 -17.21
N GLN A 404 15.03 -20.26 -17.85
CA GLN A 404 14.51 -20.44 -19.23
C GLN A 404 15.48 -19.89 -20.30
N GLU A 405 16.36 -18.98 -19.93
CA GLU A 405 17.38 -18.40 -20.80
C GLU A 405 18.77 -18.82 -20.28
N PRO A 406 19.78 -19.03 -21.13
CA PRO A 406 21.16 -19.29 -20.69
C PRO A 406 21.81 -17.96 -20.21
N ALA A 407 21.25 -17.35 -19.17
CA ALA A 407 21.67 -16.05 -18.67
C ALA A 407 21.90 -16.06 -17.15
N ASP A 408 22.85 -15.23 -16.70
CA ASP A 408 23.09 -14.99 -15.29
C ASP A 408 21.87 -14.30 -14.66
N PRO A 409 21.36 -14.77 -13.50
CA PRO A 409 20.25 -14.11 -12.79
C PRO A 409 20.46 -12.61 -12.52
N ALA A 410 21.70 -12.16 -12.27
CA ALA A 410 22.00 -10.73 -12.10
C ALA A 410 21.79 -9.93 -13.39
N ALA A 411 22.16 -10.50 -14.54
CA ALA A 411 21.91 -9.86 -15.84
C ALA A 411 20.42 -9.80 -16.17
N VAL A 412 19.65 -10.84 -15.83
CA VAL A 412 18.19 -10.85 -15.96
C VAL A 412 17.57 -9.81 -15.04
N ALA A 413 18.01 -9.72 -13.77
CA ALA A 413 17.52 -8.72 -12.80
C ALA A 413 17.73 -7.29 -13.32
N ARG A 414 18.90 -7.00 -13.89
CA ARG A 414 19.21 -5.68 -14.46
C ARG A 414 18.33 -5.35 -15.66
N ARG A 415 18.10 -6.30 -16.59
CA ARG A 415 17.20 -6.11 -17.75
C ARG A 415 15.74 -5.93 -17.28
N TRP A 416 15.30 -6.72 -16.31
CA TRP A 416 13.97 -6.62 -15.71
C TRP A 416 13.77 -5.24 -15.07
N PHE A 417 14.74 -4.77 -14.31
CA PHE A 417 14.70 -3.45 -13.67
C PHE A 417 14.64 -2.33 -14.70
N ARG A 418 15.44 -2.39 -15.79
CA ARG A 418 15.35 -1.40 -16.86
C ARG A 418 13.97 -1.40 -17.51
N GLN A 419 13.39 -2.56 -17.81
CA GLN A 419 12.05 -2.65 -18.37
C GLN A 419 10.97 -2.12 -17.41
N PHE A 420 11.13 -2.37 -16.10
CA PHE A 420 10.28 -1.78 -15.06
C PHE A 420 10.38 -0.24 -15.06
N LEU A 421 11.57 0.31 -15.15
CA LEU A 421 11.77 1.76 -15.26
C LEU A 421 11.08 2.33 -16.51
N ASP A 422 11.25 1.69 -17.66
CA ASP A 422 10.68 2.16 -18.93
C ASP A 422 9.14 2.03 -19.00
N LYS A 423 8.57 0.90 -18.52
CA LYS A 423 7.15 0.59 -18.69
C LYS A 423 6.28 1.07 -17.53
N VAL A 424 6.85 1.16 -16.32
CA VAL A 424 6.11 1.49 -15.10
C VAL A 424 6.48 2.88 -14.58
N VAL A 425 7.76 3.20 -14.44
CA VAL A 425 8.21 4.44 -13.77
C VAL A 425 8.18 5.65 -14.69
N ALA A 426 8.70 5.52 -15.92
CA ALA A 426 8.75 6.63 -16.88
C ALA A 426 7.39 7.32 -17.12
N PRO A 427 6.28 6.59 -17.30
CA PRO A 427 4.98 7.23 -17.50
C PRO A 427 4.58 8.17 -16.35
N PHE A 428 4.78 7.79 -15.10
CA PHE A 428 4.45 8.64 -13.95
C PHE A 428 5.26 9.94 -13.96
N LEU A 429 6.57 9.84 -14.17
CA LEU A 429 7.46 11.02 -14.19
C LEU A 429 7.16 11.94 -15.38
N LEU A 430 6.93 11.39 -16.57
CA LEU A 430 6.68 12.17 -17.77
C LEU A 430 5.27 12.78 -17.82
N ILE A 431 4.26 12.11 -17.26
CA ILE A 431 2.91 12.68 -17.11
C ILE A 431 2.96 13.85 -16.12
N GLN A 432 3.67 13.69 -15.02
CA GLN A 432 3.88 14.79 -14.06
C GLN A 432 4.58 15.98 -14.73
N ALA A 433 5.67 15.72 -15.46
CA ALA A 433 6.52 16.76 -16.07
C ALA A 433 5.86 17.54 -17.22
N ASP A 434 4.98 16.90 -18.00
CA ASP A 434 4.42 17.50 -19.23
C ASP A 434 2.91 17.76 -19.19
N ILE A 435 2.20 17.14 -18.26
CA ILE A 435 0.73 17.23 -18.17
C ILE A 435 0.31 17.83 -16.83
N GLY A 436 1.18 17.77 -15.81
CA GLY A 436 0.91 18.33 -14.50
C GLY A 436 -0.05 17.49 -13.63
N LEU A 437 -0.16 16.18 -13.91
CA LEU A 437 -0.87 15.23 -13.07
C LEU A 437 0.13 14.42 -12.24
N LEU A 438 -0.04 14.39 -10.93
CA LEU A 438 0.74 13.55 -10.06
C LEU A 438 -0.14 12.44 -9.46
N PHE A 439 0.43 11.25 -9.36
CA PHE A 439 -0.25 10.08 -8.86
C PHE A 439 0.38 9.60 -7.54
N GLY A 440 -0.45 9.19 -6.58
CA GLY A 440 0.02 8.57 -5.34
C GLY A 440 0.53 7.14 -5.60
N ALA A 441 1.63 7.05 -6.37
CA ALA A 441 2.16 5.81 -6.95
C ALA A 441 3.02 5.01 -5.95
N HIS A 442 2.52 4.80 -4.72
CA HIS A 442 3.16 3.87 -3.79
C HIS A 442 2.89 2.42 -4.21
N GLN A 443 3.72 1.49 -3.75
CA GLN A 443 3.75 0.10 -4.20
C GLN A 443 2.42 -0.66 -4.10
N GLN A 444 1.48 -0.25 -3.24
CA GLN A 444 0.13 -0.83 -3.18
C GLN A 444 -0.78 -0.33 -4.32
N ASN A 445 -0.53 0.88 -4.85
CA ASN A 445 -1.33 1.47 -5.93
C ASN A 445 -0.79 1.17 -7.32
N ILE A 446 0.38 0.54 -7.42
CA ILE A 446 0.99 0.09 -8.67
C ILE A 446 0.66 -1.39 -8.85
N VAL A 447 -0.09 -1.73 -9.89
CA VAL A 447 -0.33 -3.11 -10.33
C VAL A 447 0.41 -3.30 -11.64
N VAL A 448 1.40 -4.18 -11.64
CA VAL A 448 2.27 -4.47 -12.79
C VAL A 448 1.66 -5.61 -13.58
N GLU A 449 1.35 -5.37 -14.85
CA GLU A 449 0.96 -6.42 -15.80
C GLU A 449 2.21 -7.16 -16.26
N LEU A 450 2.15 -8.50 -16.20
CA LEU A 450 3.28 -9.37 -16.50
C LEU A 450 3.02 -10.19 -17.77
N ALA A 451 4.07 -10.40 -18.54
CA ALA A 451 4.10 -11.37 -19.64
C ALA A 451 5.38 -12.19 -19.53
N GLU A 452 5.23 -13.49 -19.28
CA GLU A 452 6.37 -14.40 -19.07
C GLU A 452 7.35 -13.92 -17.97
N GLY A 453 6.79 -13.25 -16.95
CA GLY A 453 7.54 -12.65 -15.83
C GLY A 453 8.03 -11.22 -16.09
N TRP A 454 7.99 -10.73 -17.32
CA TRP A 454 8.47 -9.38 -17.66
C TRP A 454 7.38 -8.31 -17.44
N PRO A 455 7.72 -7.12 -16.92
CA PRO A 455 6.77 -6.03 -16.74
C PRO A 455 6.44 -5.38 -18.09
N VAL A 456 5.18 -5.47 -18.53
CA VAL A 456 4.74 -4.97 -19.85
C VAL A 456 3.84 -3.74 -19.77
N ALA A 457 3.10 -3.58 -18.66
CA ALA A 457 2.25 -2.43 -18.44
C ALA A 457 2.05 -2.18 -16.93
N VAL A 458 1.51 -1.02 -16.61
CA VAL A 458 1.13 -0.63 -15.25
C VAL A 458 -0.34 -0.21 -15.23
N HIS A 459 -1.07 -0.68 -14.21
CA HIS A 459 -2.37 -0.16 -13.83
C HIS A 459 -2.22 0.61 -12.52
N PHE A 460 -2.44 1.92 -12.57
CA PHE A 460 -2.52 2.75 -11.37
C PHE A 460 -3.94 2.67 -10.81
N ARG A 461 -4.07 2.55 -9.51
CA ARG A 461 -5.36 2.58 -8.81
C ARG A 461 -5.35 3.60 -7.67
N ASP A 462 -6.54 3.96 -7.20
CA ASP A 462 -6.79 4.92 -6.13
C ASP A 462 -6.74 6.38 -6.59
N CYS A 463 -7.72 6.76 -7.44
CA CYS A 463 -7.80 8.09 -8.06
C CYS A 463 -7.88 9.24 -7.04
N GLN A 464 -8.38 8.99 -5.81
CA GLN A 464 -8.37 9.99 -4.74
C GLN A 464 -6.95 10.48 -4.36
N GLY A 465 -5.91 9.67 -4.62
CA GLY A 465 -4.51 10.02 -4.42
C GLY A 465 -3.87 10.78 -5.59
N THR A 466 -4.65 11.16 -6.61
CA THR A 466 -4.17 11.97 -7.73
C THR A 466 -4.24 13.45 -7.38
N GLY A 467 -3.26 14.24 -7.84
CA GLY A 467 -3.19 15.67 -7.65
C GLY A 467 -2.82 16.41 -8.92
N TYR A 468 -2.82 17.73 -8.81
CA TYR A 468 -2.53 18.65 -9.91
C TYR A 468 -1.34 19.53 -9.57
N ILE A 469 -0.52 19.82 -10.56
CA ILE A 469 0.51 20.86 -10.46
C ILE A 469 -0.12 22.19 -10.83
N ARG A 470 0.01 23.17 -9.96
CA ARG A 470 -0.64 24.50 -10.04
C ARG A 470 -0.36 25.20 -11.36
N GLU A 471 0.88 25.11 -11.86
CA GLU A 471 1.36 25.76 -13.07
C GLU A 471 0.67 25.21 -14.33
N PHE A 472 0.16 23.98 -14.29
CA PHE A 472 -0.53 23.33 -15.42
C PHE A 472 -2.06 23.51 -15.38
N LEU A 473 -2.65 24.06 -14.30
CA LEU A 473 -4.09 24.21 -14.17
C LEU A 473 -4.76 24.96 -15.33
N PRO A 474 -4.20 26.06 -15.86
CA PRO A 474 -4.82 26.77 -17.00
C PRO A 474 -4.95 25.90 -18.23
N GLU A 475 -3.93 25.07 -18.53
CA GLU A 475 -3.95 24.17 -19.67
C GLU A 475 -4.89 22.98 -19.46
N LEU A 476 -4.92 22.42 -18.25
CA LEU A 476 -5.85 21.35 -17.88
C LEU A 476 -7.30 21.83 -17.95
N ALA A 477 -7.62 23.05 -17.46
CA ALA A 477 -8.95 23.63 -17.55
C ALA A 477 -9.38 23.87 -19.00
N ARG A 478 -8.45 24.27 -19.87
CA ARG A 478 -8.73 24.43 -21.30
C ARG A 478 -9.06 23.11 -21.99
N LYS A 479 -8.35 22.02 -21.64
CA LYS A 479 -8.54 20.68 -22.21
C LYS A 479 -9.73 19.92 -21.63
N ALA A 480 -10.15 20.26 -20.42
CA ALA A 480 -11.28 19.65 -19.73
C ALA A 480 -12.23 20.71 -19.19
N PRO A 481 -12.95 21.46 -20.06
CA PRO A 481 -13.90 22.47 -19.64
C PRO A 481 -15.00 21.84 -18.76
N GLY A 482 -15.28 22.45 -17.60
CA GLY A 482 -16.25 21.94 -16.64
C GLY A 482 -15.73 20.89 -15.68
N SER A 483 -14.46 20.46 -15.79
CA SER A 483 -13.79 19.76 -14.69
C SER A 483 -13.48 20.78 -13.61
N PRO A 484 -14.13 20.71 -12.43
CA PRO A 484 -14.08 21.84 -11.50
C PRO A 484 -12.76 21.99 -10.78
N MET A 485 -11.88 20.96 -10.75
CA MET A 485 -10.65 20.92 -9.94
C MET A 485 -10.89 21.39 -8.50
N LYS A 486 -12.11 21.14 -8.00
CA LYS A 486 -12.62 21.65 -6.72
C LYS A 486 -12.23 20.78 -5.54
N ALA A 487 -11.94 19.49 -5.81
CA ALA A 487 -11.73 18.52 -4.75
C ALA A 487 -10.35 18.63 -4.05
N GLY A 488 -9.56 19.66 -4.36
CA GLY A 488 -8.26 19.94 -3.75
C GLY A 488 -7.11 19.14 -4.39
N HIS A 489 -6.01 18.93 -3.65
CA HIS A 489 -4.77 18.29 -4.12
C HIS A 489 -4.08 19.07 -5.25
N VAL A 490 -3.97 20.37 -5.07
CA VAL A 490 -3.19 21.26 -5.95
C VAL A 490 -1.89 21.63 -5.24
N PHE A 491 -0.77 21.35 -5.88
CA PHE A 491 0.57 21.53 -5.36
C PHE A 491 1.39 22.42 -6.30
N ASN A 492 2.38 23.13 -5.79
CA ASN A 492 3.42 23.69 -6.64
C ASN A 492 4.40 22.61 -7.10
N SER A 493 5.29 22.93 -8.05
CA SER A 493 6.23 21.95 -8.61
C SER A 493 7.19 21.35 -7.57
N ASP A 494 7.61 22.12 -6.54
CA ASP A 494 8.51 21.64 -5.49
C ASP A 494 7.80 20.69 -4.52
N GLU A 495 6.57 21.00 -4.11
CA GLU A 495 5.73 20.11 -3.30
C GLU A 495 5.44 18.81 -4.06
N ALA A 496 5.08 18.92 -5.35
CA ALA A 496 4.83 17.78 -6.22
C ALA A 496 6.08 16.90 -6.37
N ALA A 497 7.28 17.50 -6.49
CA ALA A 497 8.55 16.77 -6.58
C ALA A 497 8.81 15.93 -5.31
N GLN A 498 8.55 16.47 -4.12
CA GLN A 498 8.71 15.75 -2.86
C GLN A 498 7.69 14.59 -2.73
N LEU A 499 6.42 14.82 -3.10
CA LEU A 499 5.38 13.79 -3.09
C LEU A 499 5.69 12.64 -4.06
N VAL A 500 6.06 12.95 -5.30
CA VAL A 500 6.46 11.94 -6.30
C VAL A 500 7.73 11.23 -5.85
N GLY A 501 8.72 11.98 -5.32
CA GLY A 501 9.94 11.43 -4.75
C GLY A 501 9.65 10.36 -3.68
N TYR A 502 8.72 10.63 -2.78
CA TYR A 502 8.33 9.65 -1.78
C TYR A 502 7.53 8.48 -2.38
N TYR A 503 6.39 8.76 -3.01
CA TYR A 503 5.48 7.68 -3.41
C TYR A 503 6.09 6.77 -4.48
N LEU A 504 6.69 7.36 -5.54
CA LEU A 504 7.22 6.59 -6.64
C LEU A 504 8.64 6.07 -6.37
N LEU A 505 9.56 6.92 -5.87
CA LEU A 505 10.96 6.51 -5.71
C LEU A 505 11.18 5.78 -4.37
N VAL A 506 10.99 6.46 -3.25
CA VAL A 506 11.32 5.89 -1.91
C VAL A 506 10.44 4.69 -1.57
N ASN A 507 9.14 4.76 -1.85
CA ASN A 507 8.21 3.69 -1.49
C ASN A 507 8.19 2.56 -2.54
N SER A 508 8.29 2.86 -3.84
CA SER A 508 8.09 1.87 -4.91
C SER A 508 9.39 1.41 -5.56
N VAL A 509 10.20 2.30 -6.13
CA VAL A 509 11.44 1.91 -6.82
C VAL A 509 12.47 1.34 -5.85
N PHE A 510 12.65 1.97 -4.69
CA PHE A 510 13.57 1.46 -3.66
C PHE A 510 13.11 0.13 -3.06
N ALA A 511 11.79 -0.16 -3.06
CA ALA A 511 11.31 -1.49 -2.68
C ALA A 511 11.76 -2.57 -3.68
N VAL A 512 11.74 -2.28 -4.98
CA VAL A 512 12.27 -3.17 -6.03
C VAL A 512 13.78 -3.40 -5.83
N ILE A 513 14.55 -2.32 -5.65
CA ILE A 513 15.99 -2.41 -5.40
C ILE A 513 16.27 -3.22 -4.14
N GLY A 514 15.57 -2.93 -3.04
CA GLY A 514 15.72 -3.64 -1.77
C GLY A 514 15.35 -5.13 -1.86
N ALA A 515 14.28 -5.49 -2.59
CA ALA A 515 13.89 -6.88 -2.79
C ALA A 515 14.95 -7.67 -3.58
N LEU A 516 15.53 -7.08 -4.62
CA LEU A 516 16.57 -7.70 -5.43
C LEU A 516 17.91 -7.80 -4.68
N GLY A 517 18.28 -6.76 -3.93
CA GLY A 517 19.49 -6.71 -3.11
C GLY A 517 19.44 -7.69 -1.93
N THR A 518 18.34 -7.71 -1.20
CA THR A 518 18.15 -8.64 -0.05
C THR A 518 18.15 -10.10 -0.50
N SER A 519 17.59 -10.40 -1.69
CA SER A 519 17.65 -11.73 -2.31
C SER A 519 19.02 -12.07 -2.91
N ARG A 520 20.01 -11.19 -2.78
CA ARG A 520 21.39 -11.36 -3.28
C ARG A 520 21.46 -11.67 -4.78
N LEU A 521 20.50 -11.19 -5.57
CA LEU A 521 20.49 -11.35 -7.01
C LEU A 521 21.47 -10.40 -7.68
N ILE A 522 21.53 -9.15 -7.20
CA ILE A 522 22.38 -8.10 -7.75
C ILE A 522 22.70 -7.08 -6.65
N ALA A 523 23.87 -6.44 -6.72
CA ALA A 523 24.22 -5.38 -5.80
C ALA A 523 23.32 -4.14 -6.01
N GLU A 524 22.81 -3.56 -4.92
CA GLU A 524 21.94 -2.37 -4.99
C GLU A 524 22.60 -1.18 -5.66
N ASP A 525 23.93 -1.01 -5.50
CA ASP A 525 24.69 0.09 -6.14
C ASP A 525 24.62 0.04 -7.66
N VAL A 526 24.57 -1.17 -8.27
CA VAL A 526 24.39 -1.32 -9.73
C VAL A 526 23.01 -0.82 -10.15
N LEU A 527 21.97 -1.18 -9.41
CA LEU A 527 20.60 -0.75 -9.72
C LEU A 527 20.39 0.75 -9.46
N ILE A 528 21.05 1.31 -8.45
CA ILE A 528 21.04 2.75 -8.16
C ILE A 528 21.74 3.53 -9.28
N GLY A 529 22.87 3.03 -9.76
CA GLY A 529 23.55 3.59 -10.93
C GLY A 529 22.69 3.56 -12.19
N ASP A 530 22.01 2.42 -12.45
CA ASP A 530 21.08 2.30 -13.57
C ASP A 530 19.87 3.24 -13.44
N LEU A 531 19.33 3.40 -12.23
CA LEU A 531 18.27 4.36 -11.94
C LEU A 531 18.72 5.80 -12.19
N ARG A 532 19.93 6.16 -11.75
CA ARG A 532 20.50 7.48 -12.00
C ARG A 532 20.62 7.76 -13.50
N ALA A 533 21.23 6.86 -14.25
CA ALA A 533 21.38 6.98 -15.70
C ALA A 533 20.01 7.14 -16.40
N PHE A 534 19.03 6.35 -15.99
CA PHE A 534 17.66 6.48 -16.50
C PHE A 534 17.02 7.85 -16.20
N LEU A 535 17.20 8.39 -14.99
CA LEU A 535 16.68 9.72 -14.65
C LEU A 535 17.40 10.84 -15.43
N GLU A 536 18.70 10.69 -15.69
CA GLU A 536 19.48 11.61 -16.53
C GLU A 536 19.00 11.56 -17.99
N GLU A 537 18.70 10.38 -18.54
CA GLU A 537 18.09 10.24 -19.87
C GLU A 537 16.74 10.98 -19.95
N LEU A 538 15.89 10.85 -18.92
CA LEU A 538 14.62 11.59 -18.89
C LEU A 538 14.83 13.10 -18.74
N ALA A 539 15.78 13.54 -17.92
CA ALA A 539 16.08 14.96 -17.72
C ALA A 539 16.65 15.64 -18.97
N ALA A 540 17.25 14.88 -19.89
CA ALA A 540 17.72 15.37 -21.19
C ALA A 540 16.57 15.66 -22.17
N LEU A 541 15.36 15.14 -21.93
CA LEU A 541 14.19 15.41 -22.78
C LEU A 541 13.73 16.88 -22.67
N PRO A 542 13.08 17.45 -23.70
CA PRO A 542 12.51 18.79 -23.66
C PRO A 542 11.18 18.84 -22.89
N LEU A 543 11.23 18.61 -21.58
CA LEU A 543 10.07 18.57 -20.68
C LEU A 543 9.63 19.98 -20.26
N ALA A 544 8.34 20.15 -20.02
CA ALA A 544 7.75 21.41 -19.57
C ALA A 544 8.15 21.75 -18.11
N ASP A 545 8.24 20.74 -17.24
CA ASP A 545 8.71 20.87 -15.86
C ASP A 545 9.76 19.81 -15.54
N LYS A 546 10.96 20.23 -15.15
CA LYS A 546 12.07 19.36 -14.75
C LYS A 546 12.34 19.35 -13.24
N THR A 547 11.52 20.04 -12.44
CA THR A 547 11.73 20.23 -11.00
C THR A 547 11.85 18.88 -10.28
N CYS A 548 10.96 17.94 -10.58
CA CYS A 548 10.99 16.62 -9.96
C CYS A 548 12.28 15.84 -10.32
N LEU A 549 12.67 15.79 -11.59
CA LEU A 549 13.89 15.10 -12.01
C LEU A 549 15.15 15.74 -11.42
N THR A 550 15.19 17.07 -11.37
CA THR A 550 16.28 17.82 -10.73
C THR A 550 16.37 17.48 -9.25
N TYR A 551 15.23 17.50 -8.52
CA TYR A 551 15.17 17.11 -7.12
C TYR A 551 15.71 15.70 -6.87
N LEU A 552 15.26 14.71 -7.67
CA LEU A 552 15.69 13.32 -7.53
C LEU A 552 17.19 13.12 -7.80
N LEU A 553 17.75 13.84 -8.76
CA LEU A 553 19.15 13.71 -9.15
C LEU A 553 20.12 14.47 -8.25
N THR A 554 19.69 15.58 -7.61
CA THR A 554 20.62 16.52 -6.97
C THR A 554 20.38 16.75 -5.48
N ALA A 555 19.17 16.50 -4.97
CA ALA A 555 18.91 16.72 -3.56
C ALA A 555 19.70 15.73 -2.69
N PRO A 556 20.40 16.18 -1.63
CA PRO A 556 21.16 15.28 -0.75
C PRO A 556 20.26 14.32 0.05
N THR A 557 19.00 14.69 0.24
CA THR A 557 18.00 13.87 0.90
C THR A 557 16.68 13.86 0.14
N LEU A 558 15.97 12.75 0.20
CA LEU A 558 14.58 12.62 -0.28
C LEU A 558 13.63 12.64 0.92
N GLY A 559 12.45 13.23 0.74
CA GLY A 559 11.39 13.16 1.72
C GLY A 559 10.90 11.72 1.90
N SER A 560 10.83 11.23 3.12
CA SER A 560 10.26 9.92 3.47
C SER A 560 9.16 10.10 4.51
N LYS A 561 8.06 9.37 4.36
CA LYS A 561 6.96 9.45 5.32
C LYS A 561 7.35 8.86 6.67
N GLY A 562 7.05 9.59 7.74
CA GLY A 562 7.36 9.24 9.12
C GLY A 562 6.37 8.23 9.72
N ASN A 563 6.33 7.00 9.18
CA ASN A 563 5.37 5.96 9.60
C ASN A 563 5.51 5.55 11.05
N PHE A 564 6.75 5.54 11.59
CA PHE A 564 7.02 5.17 12.97
C PHE A 564 6.43 6.19 13.94
N MET A 565 6.78 7.46 13.79
CA MET A 565 6.34 8.53 14.70
C MET A 565 4.86 8.83 14.57
N ILE A 566 4.29 8.77 13.39
CA ILE A 566 2.84 8.91 13.16
C ILE A 566 2.09 7.79 13.89
N CYS A 567 2.56 6.54 13.78
CA CYS A 567 1.99 5.40 14.50
C CYS A 567 2.14 5.54 16.01
N PHE A 568 3.35 5.90 16.48
CA PHE A 568 3.64 6.07 17.90
C PHE A 568 2.79 7.18 18.53
N ARG A 569 2.68 8.34 17.86
CA ARG A 569 1.89 9.49 18.32
C ARG A 569 0.38 9.28 18.16
N ASN A 570 -0.04 8.16 17.58
CA ASN A 570 -1.43 7.81 17.32
C ASN A 570 -2.18 8.82 16.42
N ILE A 571 -1.46 9.49 15.51
CA ILE A 571 -2.02 10.48 14.59
C ILE A 571 -2.89 9.77 13.55
N ASN A 572 -4.06 10.33 13.25
CA ASN A 572 -4.89 9.92 12.13
C ASN A 572 -4.61 10.85 10.94
N GLU A 573 -3.89 10.33 9.94
CA GLU A 573 -3.45 11.13 8.80
C GLU A 573 -4.59 11.75 7.99
N ASN A 574 -5.76 11.10 7.94
CA ASN A 574 -6.89 11.60 7.15
C ASN A 574 -7.56 12.83 7.76
N THR A 575 -7.45 13.04 9.07
CA THR A 575 -8.21 14.07 9.79
C THR A 575 -7.34 15.08 10.53
N GLU A 576 -6.08 14.71 10.86
CA GLU A 576 -5.22 15.52 11.72
C GLU A 576 -4.05 16.17 10.97
N VAL A 577 -3.80 15.76 9.72
CA VAL A 577 -2.71 16.28 8.89
C VAL A 577 -3.30 17.12 7.75
N THR A 578 -3.10 18.43 7.81
CA THR A 578 -3.55 19.37 6.77
C THR A 578 -2.50 19.59 5.68
N ASP A 579 -1.22 19.55 6.05
CA ASP A 579 -0.09 19.61 5.11
C ASP A 579 0.42 18.19 4.83
N PRO A 580 0.32 17.67 3.59
CA PRO A 580 0.76 16.33 3.24
C PRO A 580 2.26 16.07 3.44
N LEU A 581 3.08 17.12 3.55
CA LEU A 581 4.52 17.04 3.79
C LEU A 581 4.91 17.15 5.28
N ALA A 582 3.99 17.56 6.16
CA ALA A 582 4.29 17.79 7.59
C ALA A 582 4.78 16.54 8.34
N GLY A 583 4.46 15.35 7.84
CA GLY A 583 4.91 14.06 8.40
C GLY A 583 6.15 13.49 7.72
N TYR A 584 6.84 14.24 6.86
CA TYR A 584 8.01 13.74 6.13
C TYR A 584 9.30 14.01 6.90
N VAL A 585 10.21 13.06 6.82
CA VAL A 585 11.56 13.09 7.38
C VAL A 585 12.60 12.96 6.26
N PRO A 586 13.79 13.54 6.40
CA PRO A 586 14.85 13.42 5.40
C PRO A 586 15.45 12.01 5.41
N LEU A 587 15.51 11.37 4.24
CA LEU A 587 16.21 10.12 3.99
C LEU A 587 17.37 10.40 3.03
N SER A 588 18.58 9.89 3.29
CA SER A 588 19.72 10.03 2.37
C SER A 588 19.36 9.61 0.96
N ASN A 589 19.77 10.40 -0.03
CA ASN A 589 19.49 10.12 -1.43
C ASN A 589 20.65 9.34 -2.09
N PRO A 590 20.52 8.02 -2.23
CA PRO A 590 21.60 7.22 -2.82
C PRO A 590 21.81 7.51 -4.31
N ILE A 591 20.83 8.12 -4.98
CA ILE A 591 20.92 8.50 -6.40
C ILE A 591 21.89 9.69 -6.57
N ALA A 592 21.80 10.69 -5.69
CA ALA A 592 22.71 11.83 -5.72
C ALA A 592 24.15 11.44 -5.32
N GLU A 593 24.31 10.47 -4.42
CA GLU A 593 25.62 9.96 -3.98
C GLU A 593 26.31 9.08 -5.03
N ALA A 594 25.59 8.53 -6.00
CA ALA A 594 26.14 7.63 -7.04
C ALA A 594 27.05 8.33 -8.08
N VAL A 595 27.41 9.59 -7.88
CA VAL A 595 28.26 10.39 -8.80
C VAL A 595 29.76 10.15 -8.60
N ALA A 596 30.16 9.43 -7.59
CA ALA A 596 31.57 9.25 -7.25
C ALA A 596 32.21 7.99 -7.88
#